data_ab6b6bcf23e56ac4455703365a8fb860
#
_entry.id   ab6b6bcf23e56ac4455703365a8fb860
#
_cell.length_a   1.000
_cell.length_b   1.000
_cell.length_c   1.000
_cell.angle_alpha   90.00
_cell.angle_beta   90.00
_cell.angle_gamma   90.00
#
_symmetry.space_group_name_H-M   'P 1'
#
loop_
_entity.id
_entity.type
_entity.pdbx_description
1 polymer ?
#
loop_
_entity_poly.entity_id
_entity_poly.type
_entity_poly.pdbx_seq_one_letter_code
_entity_poly.pdbx_strand_id
1 'polypeptide(L)'
;IYSKSKNTTTNVSTNVRVTYNNVYAGKHNLTLGANIDYYLTQLDNVSITGYGVGTIKSAAAINQSIQGTRKAEVGALKDKNAQLGFGAVVGYTFDNIYDLYGTYKTDASSILPSDKRWNSAWAVGIGWTPSYYEFLSDNPVLTRLNLKASYGYTANLNGVSVSSTVATFAYS
;
A
#
# COMPACT_ATOMS: atom_id res chain seq x y z
N ILE A 1 -15.60 40.50 -0.01
CA ILE A 1 -15.69 39.06 -0.36
C ILE A 1 -15.55 38.26 0.92
N TYR A 2 -16.44 37.32 1.12
CA TYR A 2 -16.35 36.31 2.17
C TYR A 2 -16.45 34.91 1.54
N SER A 3 -15.48 34.06 1.82
CA SER A 3 -15.46 32.69 1.33
C SER A 3 -15.36 31.71 2.50
N LYS A 4 -16.16 30.66 2.45
CA LYS A 4 -16.11 29.53 3.39
C LYS A 4 -16.09 28.21 2.61
N SER A 5 -15.15 27.36 2.96
CA SER A 5 -15.03 26.02 2.40
C SER A 5 -15.05 24.98 3.52
N LYS A 6 -15.71 23.86 3.26
CA LYS A 6 -15.69 22.69 4.14
C LYS A 6 -15.25 21.48 3.31
N ASN A 7 -14.14 20.90 3.71
CA ASN A 7 -13.64 19.63 3.18
C ASN A 7 -13.90 18.53 4.20
N THR A 8 -14.48 17.44 3.74
CA THR A 8 -14.67 16.23 4.53
C THR A 8 -14.06 15.09 3.75
N THR A 9 -13.09 14.40 4.34
CA THR A 9 -12.49 13.20 3.77
C THR A 9 -12.85 12.00 4.63
N THR A 10 -13.50 11.02 4.04
CA THR A 10 -13.83 9.76 4.69
C THR A 10 -12.97 8.67 4.09
N ASN A 11 -12.21 7.97 4.93
CA ASN A 11 -11.39 6.84 4.54
C ASN A 11 -11.93 5.58 5.22
N VAL A 12 -12.16 4.54 4.44
CA VAL A 12 -12.51 3.21 4.92
C VAL A 12 -11.44 2.25 4.42
N SER A 13 -10.85 1.48 5.32
CA SER A 13 -9.89 0.43 4.97
C SER A 13 -10.29 -0.88 5.61
N THR A 14 -10.21 -1.94 4.83
CA THR A 14 -10.47 -3.31 5.29
C THR A 14 -9.37 -4.21 4.77
N ASN A 15 -8.78 -4.99 5.66
CA ASN A 15 -7.79 -6.01 5.31
C ASN A 15 -8.25 -7.35 5.90
N VAL A 16 -8.30 -8.37 5.07
CA VAL A 16 -8.54 -9.75 5.49
C VAL A 16 -7.31 -10.56 5.10
N ARG A 17 -6.72 -11.25 6.05
CA ARG A 17 -5.54 -12.09 5.84
C ARG A 17 -5.77 -13.48 6.42
N VAL A 18 -5.38 -14.48 5.65
CA VAL A 18 -5.33 -15.88 6.08
C VAL A 18 -3.88 -16.34 5.95
N THR A 19 -3.37 -16.99 6.98
CA THR A 19 -2.00 -17.53 6.99
C THR A 19 -2.04 -18.96 7.49
N TYR A 20 -1.35 -19.82 6.78
CA TYR A 20 -1.10 -21.20 7.17
C TYR A 20 0.39 -21.39 7.39
N ASN A 21 0.75 -21.93 8.55
CA ASN A 21 2.13 -22.28 8.88
C ASN A 21 2.15 -23.72 9.40
N ASN A 22 3.06 -24.53 8.88
CA ASN A 22 3.26 -25.88 9.38
C ASN A 22 4.71 -26.32 9.20
N VAL A 23 5.16 -27.21 10.11
CA VAL A 23 6.47 -27.82 10.07
C VAL A 23 6.29 -29.33 9.90
N TYR A 24 6.82 -29.87 8.79
CA TYR A 24 6.77 -31.29 8.47
C TYR A 24 8.13 -31.92 8.74
N ALA A 25 8.11 -33.10 9.33
CA ALA A 25 9.30 -33.90 9.65
C ALA A 25 10.41 -33.11 10.41
N GLY A 26 10.03 -32.04 11.16
CA GLY A 26 10.95 -31.21 11.91
C GLY A 26 11.92 -30.35 11.09
N LYS A 27 11.90 -30.47 9.76
CA LYS A 27 12.86 -29.83 8.86
C LYS A 27 12.24 -28.97 7.76
N HIS A 28 10.98 -29.24 7.42
CA HIS A 28 10.30 -28.55 6.33
C HIS A 28 9.30 -27.56 6.89
N ASN A 29 9.61 -26.29 6.91
CA ASN A 29 8.71 -25.23 7.33
C ASN A 29 8.02 -24.62 6.10
N LEU A 30 6.70 -24.70 6.05
CA LEU A 30 5.87 -24.14 4.98
C LEU A 30 4.99 -23.02 5.53
N THR A 31 5.07 -21.86 4.91
CA THR A 31 4.21 -20.70 5.16
C THR A 31 3.44 -20.37 3.90
N LEU A 32 2.12 -20.32 3.99
CA LEU A 32 1.24 -19.87 2.93
C LEU A 32 0.39 -18.72 3.47
N GLY A 33 0.23 -17.67 2.70
CA GLY A 33 -0.60 -16.54 3.08
C GLY A 33 -1.37 -15.99 1.90
N ALA A 34 -2.58 -15.53 2.16
CA ALA A 34 -3.39 -14.78 1.21
C ALA A 34 -4.03 -13.59 1.92
N ASN A 35 -4.15 -12.47 1.24
CA ASN A 35 -4.84 -11.30 1.76
C ASN A 35 -5.69 -10.61 0.70
N ILE A 36 -6.72 -9.93 1.19
CA ILE A 36 -7.57 -9.03 0.42
C ILE A 36 -7.54 -7.68 1.10
N ASP A 37 -7.24 -6.65 0.34
CA ASP A 37 -7.18 -5.27 0.80
C ASP A 37 -8.27 -4.47 0.07
N TYR A 38 -9.07 -3.72 0.81
CA TYR A 38 -10.03 -2.78 0.27
C TYR A 38 -9.83 -1.41 0.87
N TYR A 39 -9.71 -0.39 0.04
CA TYR A 39 -9.60 1.01 0.43
C TYR A 39 -10.65 1.83 -0.30
N LEU A 40 -11.34 2.67 0.44
CA LEU A 40 -12.28 3.65 -0.09
C LEU A 40 -11.94 5.01 0.48
N THR A 41 -11.69 5.98 -0.40
CA THR A 41 -11.54 7.40 -0.04
C THR A 41 -12.66 8.17 -0.70
N GLN A 42 -13.41 8.92 0.09
CA GLN A 42 -14.43 9.84 -0.38
C GLN A 42 -14.09 11.25 0.06
N LEU A 43 -14.04 12.16 -0.89
CA LEU A 43 -13.82 13.58 -0.68
C LEU A 43 -15.11 14.34 -0.99
N ASP A 44 -15.62 15.04 -0.01
CA ASP A 44 -16.72 15.99 -0.15
C ASP A 44 -16.21 17.40 0.12
N ASN A 45 -16.22 18.26 -0.89
CA ASN A 45 -15.87 19.67 -0.77
C ASN A 45 -17.09 20.53 -1.08
N VAL A 46 -17.41 21.44 -0.19
CA VAL A 46 -18.41 22.48 -0.42
C VAL A 46 -17.79 23.83 -0.15
N SER A 47 -17.85 24.71 -1.13
CA SER A 47 -17.36 26.10 -1.01
C SER A 47 -18.48 27.08 -1.31
N ILE A 48 -18.51 28.16 -0.55
CA ILE A 48 -19.48 29.25 -0.72
C ILE A 48 -18.71 30.56 -0.71
N THR A 49 -18.91 31.38 -1.73
CA THR A 49 -18.30 32.70 -1.84
C THR A 49 -19.38 33.78 -1.96
N GLY A 50 -19.40 34.72 -1.04
CA GLY A 50 -20.30 35.87 -1.04
C GLY A 50 -19.59 37.17 -1.37
N TYR A 51 -20.26 38.00 -2.14
CA TYR A 51 -19.78 39.32 -2.56
C TYR A 51 -20.64 40.43 -1.91
N GLY A 52 -20.06 41.59 -1.64
CA GLY A 52 -20.78 42.69 -1.01
C GLY A 52 -21.21 42.43 0.44
N VAL A 53 -20.64 41.44 1.09
CA VAL A 53 -20.89 41.12 2.51
C VAL A 53 -20.32 42.25 3.38
N GLY A 54 -21.13 42.85 4.23
CA GLY A 54 -20.71 43.91 5.14
C GLY A 54 -19.68 43.46 6.19
N THR A 55 -19.64 44.16 7.31
CA THR A 55 -18.67 43.89 8.40
C THR A 55 -18.91 42.54 9.09
N ILE A 56 -20.11 41.97 9.05
CA ILE A 56 -20.44 40.67 9.65
C ILE A 56 -20.13 39.57 8.64
N LYS A 57 -19.00 38.88 8.82
CA LYS A 57 -18.54 37.78 7.98
C LYS A 57 -19.09 36.46 8.52
N SER A 58 -20.28 36.08 8.13
CA SER A 58 -20.90 34.81 8.52
C SER A 58 -21.54 34.11 7.33
N ALA A 59 -21.78 32.82 7.46
CA ALA A 59 -22.47 32.05 6.41
C ALA A 59 -23.91 32.57 6.17
N ALA A 60 -24.58 33.10 7.19
CA ALA A 60 -25.89 33.71 7.05
C ALA A 60 -25.83 35.01 6.26
N ALA A 61 -24.77 35.80 6.37
CA ALA A 61 -24.57 37.05 5.64
C ALA A 61 -24.38 36.80 4.11
N ILE A 62 -24.00 35.63 3.69
CA ILE A 62 -23.88 35.28 2.26
C ILE A 62 -25.23 35.34 1.57
N ASN A 63 -26.31 34.94 2.23
CA ASN A 63 -27.67 35.03 1.69
C ASN A 63 -28.11 36.48 1.44
N GLN A 64 -27.52 37.43 2.11
CA GLN A 64 -27.81 38.87 1.93
C GLN A 64 -26.97 39.52 0.82
N SER A 65 -26.00 38.79 0.26
CA SER A 65 -25.17 39.27 -0.85
C SER A 65 -25.93 39.45 -2.17
N ILE A 66 -27.22 39.09 -2.20
CA ILE A 66 -28.09 39.17 -3.38
C ILE A 66 -28.36 40.64 -3.78
N GLN A 67 -28.15 41.59 -2.90
CA GLN A 67 -28.37 43.01 -3.19
C GLN A 67 -27.18 43.68 -3.92
N GLY A 68 -26.09 42.97 -4.15
CA GLY A 68 -24.95 43.45 -4.92
C GLY A 68 -25.01 43.07 -6.38
N THR A 69 -24.16 43.64 -7.20
CA THR A 69 -24.02 43.35 -8.64
C THR A 69 -23.52 41.94 -8.94
N ARG A 70 -23.11 41.16 -7.92
CA ARG A 70 -22.57 39.79 -8.07
C ARG A 70 -23.26 38.85 -7.10
N LYS A 71 -23.83 37.78 -7.65
CA LYS A 71 -24.50 36.72 -6.87
C LYS A 71 -23.46 35.86 -6.11
N ALA A 72 -23.89 35.25 -4.99
CA ALA A 72 -23.09 34.26 -4.29
C ALA A 72 -22.81 33.05 -5.21
N GLU A 73 -21.58 32.56 -5.11
CA GLU A 73 -21.14 31.40 -5.84
C GLU A 73 -21.07 30.18 -4.89
N VAL A 74 -21.64 29.07 -5.30
CA VAL A 74 -21.61 27.80 -4.57
C VAL A 74 -20.88 26.79 -5.44
N GLY A 75 -19.79 26.22 -4.92
CA GLY A 75 -19.06 25.11 -5.52
C GLY A 75 -19.25 23.86 -4.69
N ALA A 76 -19.49 22.74 -5.35
CA ALA A 76 -19.49 21.42 -4.72
C ALA A 76 -18.68 20.44 -5.56
N LEU A 77 -17.79 19.70 -4.90
CA LEU A 77 -17.01 18.63 -5.51
C LEU A 77 -17.19 17.37 -4.68
N LYS A 78 -17.57 16.29 -5.34
CA LYS A 78 -17.53 14.95 -4.76
C LYS A 78 -16.59 14.10 -5.57
N ASP A 79 -15.63 13.49 -4.90
CA ASP A 79 -14.72 12.52 -5.50
C ASP A 79 -14.72 11.24 -4.68
N LYS A 80 -14.65 10.11 -5.37
CA LYS A 80 -14.66 8.79 -4.76
C LYS A 80 -13.65 7.91 -5.44
N ASN A 81 -12.68 7.45 -4.66
CA ASN A 81 -11.67 6.50 -5.09
C ASN A 81 -11.80 5.20 -4.31
N ALA A 82 -11.91 4.08 -5.03
CA ALA A 82 -11.89 2.75 -4.45
C ALA A 82 -10.71 1.96 -5.01
N GLN A 83 -10.05 1.21 -4.13
CA GLN A 83 -8.95 0.31 -4.48
C GLN A 83 -9.25 -1.07 -3.91
N LEU A 84 -8.98 -2.10 -4.69
CA LEU A 84 -9.11 -3.50 -4.31
C LEU A 84 -7.80 -4.21 -4.63
N GLY A 85 -7.23 -4.89 -3.64
CA GLY A 85 -5.99 -5.63 -3.77
C GLY A 85 -6.13 -7.08 -3.36
N PHE A 86 -5.42 -7.97 -4.05
CA PHE A 86 -5.25 -9.37 -3.68
C PHE A 86 -3.77 -9.67 -3.58
N GLY A 87 -3.38 -10.32 -2.49
CA GLY A 87 -2.01 -10.74 -2.26
C GLY A 87 -1.90 -12.21 -1.91
N ALA A 88 -0.81 -12.82 -2.32
CA ALA A 88 -0.44 -14.17 -1.94
C ALA A 88 1.05 -14.21 -1.59
N VAL A 89 1.40 -15.00 -0.59
CA VAL A 89 2.79 -15.26 -0.20
C VAL A 89 3.00 -16.76 -0.01
N VAL A 90 4.17 -17.22 -0.41
CA VAL A 90 4.66 -18.56 -0.11
C VAL A 90 6.07 -18.44 0.45
N GLY A 91 6.31 -19.13 1.55
CA GLY A 91 7.61 -19.30 2.17
C GLY A 91 7.87 -20.77 2.43
N TYR A 92 9.06 -21.22 2.11
CA TYR A 92 9.51 -22.58 2.42
C TYR A 92 10.93 -22.52 2.95
N THR A 93 11.14 -23.11 4.12
CA THR A 93 12.46 -23.22 4.74
C THR A 93 12.77 -24.69 4.98
N PHE A 94 13.92 -25.12 4.51
CA PHE A 94 14.43 -26.46 4.73
C PHE A 94 15.61 -26.43 5.70
N ASP A 95 15.47 -27.18 6.80
CA ASP A 95 16.49 -27.39 7.85
C ASP A 95 17.07 -26.10 8.43
N ASN A 96 16.32 -24.99 8.37
CA ASN A 96 16.75 -23.63 8.70
C ASN A 96 17.95 -23.10 7.87
N ILE A 97 18.38 -23.86 6.86
CA ILE A 97 19.55 -23.57 6.04
C ILE A 97 19.15 -22.91 4.73
N TYR A 98 18.10 -23.44 4.09
CA TYR A 98 17.66 -23.00 2.78
C TYR A 98 16.28 -22.35 2.87
N ASP A 99 16.16 -21.15 2.36
CA ASP A 99 14.91 -20.40 2.27
C ASP A 99 14.51 -20.19 0.82
N LEU A 100 13.24 -20.42 0.52
CA LEU A 100 12.59 -20.02 -0.72
C LEU A 100 11.36 -19.22 -0.38
N TYR A 101 11.19 -18.06 -1.01
CA TYR A 101 9.97 -17.29 -0.83
C TYR A 101 9.48 -16.71 -2.15
N GLY A 102 8.17 -16.55 -2.23
CA GLY A 102 7.51 -15.91 -3.34
C GLY A 102 6.37 -15.02 -2.87
N THR A 103 6.17 -13.91 -3.53
CA THR A 103 5.04 -13.01 -3.30
C THR A 103 4.40 -12.63 -4.62
N TYR A 104 3.10 -12.53 -4.61
CA TYR A 104 2.30 -12.00 -5.70
C TYR A 104 1.28 -11.03 -5.16
N LYS A 105 1.14 -9.89 -5.81
CA LYS A 105 0.12 -8.89 -5.49
C LYS A 105 -0.50 -8.36 -6.76
N THR A 106 -1.81 -8.16 -6.76
CA THR A 106 -2.51 -7.46 -7.84
C THR A 106 -3.49 -6.47 -7.24
N ASP A 107 -3.45 -5.24 -7.71
CA ASP A 107 -4.25 -4.13 -7.21
C ASP A 107 -5.05 -3.51 -8.36
N ALA A 108 -6.32 -3.22 -8.10
CA ALA A 108 -7.17 -2.46 -9.00
C ALA A 108 -7.53 -1.10 -8.37
N SER A 109 -7.57 -0.05 -9.18
CA SER A 109 -7.98 1.28 -8.75
C SER A 109 -9.10 1.81 -9.65
N SER A 110 -10.11 2.40 -9.02
CA SER A 110 -11.25 3.01 -9.74
C SER A 110 -10.87 4.28 -10.51
N ILE A 111 -9.73 4.90 -10.21
CA ILE A 111 -9.23 6.10 -10.90
C ILE A 111 -8.70 5.75 -12.29
N LEU A 112 -8.24 4.51 -12.48
CA LEU A 112 -7.63 4.09 -13.73
C LEU A 112 -8.69 3.68 -14.76
N PRO A 113 -8.42 3.89 -16.06
CA PRO A 113 -9.25 3.37 -17.13
C PRO A 113 -9.46 1.86 -17.01
N SER A 114 -10.60 1.36 -17.49
CA SER A 114 -11.00 -0.04 -17.33
C SER A 114 -10.01 -1.06 -17.89
N ASP A 115 -9.32 -0.69 -18.97
CA ASP A 115 -8.29 -1.49 -19.64
C ASP A 115 -6.94 -1.56 -18.90
N LYS A 116 -6.67 -0.60 -17.98
CA LYS A 116 -5.42 -0.49 -17.21
C LYS A 116 -5.64 -0.50 -15.70
N ARG A 117 -6.81 -0.94 -15.27
CA ARG A 117 -7.22 -0.87 -13.86
C ARG A 117 -6.41 -1.79 -12.96
N TRP A 118 -5.99 -2.94 -13.46
CA TRP A 118 -5.26 -3.95 -12.70
C TRP A 118 -3.75 -3.82 -12.89
N ASN A 119 -3.03 -3.76 -11.77
CA ASN A 119 -1.58 -3.74 -11.73
C ASN A 119 -1.10 -4.92 -10.88
N SER A 120 -0.16 -5.68 -11.43
CA SER A 120 0.39 -6.85 -10.73
C SER A 120 1.86 -6.62 -10.39
N ALA A 121 2.26 -7.13 -9.24
CA ALA A 121 3.63 -7.18 -8.78
C ALA A 121 3.94 -8.59 -8.27
N TRP A 122 5.16 -9.04 -8.46
CA TRP A 122 5.61 -10.31 -7.92
C TRP A 122 7.09 -10.25 -7.57
N ALA A 123 7.49 -11.06 -6.61
CA ALA A 123 8.88 -11.26 -6.27
C ALA A 123 9.12 -12.71 -5.86
N VAL A 124 10.29 -13.21 -6.18
CA VAL A 124 10.79 -14.50 -5.72
C VAL A 124 12.18 -14.30 -5.11
N GLY A 125 12.53 -15.09 -4.13
CA GLY A 125 13.82 -14.99 -3.50
C GLY A 125 14.24 -16.31 -2.88
N ILE A 126 15.55 -16.43 -2.75
CA ILE A 126 16.23 -17.57 -2.12
C ILE A 126 17.13 -17.06 -1.00
N GLY A 127 17.25 -17.86 0.05
CA GLY A 127 18.16 -17.63 1.15
C GLY A 127 19.01 -18.87 1.42
N TRP A 128 20.22 -18.64 1.88
CA TRP A 128 21.12 -19.69 2.31
C TRP A 128 21.84 -19.26 3.57
N THR A 129 21.72 -20.09 4.63
CA THR A 129 22.32 -19.82 5.94
C THR A 129 23.35 -20.90 6.30
N PRO A 130 24.56 -20.85 5.70
CA PRO A 130 25.57 -21.89 5.90
C PRO A 130 26.08 -21.98 7.34
N SER A 131 25.91 -20.97 8.17
CA SER A 131 26.28 -20.99 9.59
C SER A 131 25.55 -22.06 10.42
N TYR A 132 24.47 -22.63 9.92
CA TYR A 132 23.77 -23.74 10.57
C TYR A 132 24.34 -25.14 10.24
N TYR A 133 25.33 -25.23 9.34
CA TYR A 133 26.05 -26.48 9.18
C TYR A 133 26.96 -26.75 10.39
N GLU A 134 27.02 -27.99 10.86
CA GLU A 134 27.80 -28.40 12.03
C GLU A 134 29.28 -27.96 11.96
N PHE A 135 29.88 -28.01 10.75
CA PHE A 135 31.29 -27.61 10.58
C PHE A 135 31.54 -26.08 10.69
N LEU A 136 30.50 -25.26 10.64
CA LEU A 136 30.57 -23.80 10.78
C LEU A 136 29.98 -23.29 12.10
N SER A 137 29.16 -24.09 12.77
CA SER A 137 28.47 -23.69 14.00
C SER A 137 29.40 -23.38 15.15
N ASP A 138 30.56 -24.05 15.22
CA ASP A 138 31.57 -23.90 16.28
C ASP A 138 32.66 -22.87 15.94
N ASN A 139 32.47 -22.09 14.87
CA ASN A 139 33.48 -21.11 14.48
C ASN A 139 33.37 -19.84 15.35
N PRO A 140 34.38 -19.48 16.13
CA PRO A 140 34.34 -18.36 17.06
C PRO A 140 34.29 -16.98 16.36
N VAL A 141 34.61 -16.92 15.07
CA VAL A 141 34.69 -15.67 14.29
C VAL A 141 33.45 -15.48 13.46
N LEU A 142 32.82 -16.57 12.97
CA LEU A 142 31.66 -16.53 12.09
C LEU A 142 30.40 -17.00 12.84
N THR A 143 29.81 -16.11 13.61
CA THR A 143 28.63 -16.43 14.42
C THR A 143 27.37 -16.65 13.55
N ARG A 144 27.21 -15.87 12.47
CA ARG A 144 26.07 -16.00 11.56
C ARG A 144 26.42 -15.52 10.15
N LEU A 145 26.19 -16.36 9.16
CA LEU A 145 26.25 -16.01 7.75
C LEU A 145 24.89 -16.33 7.11
N ASN A 146 24.27 -15.34 6.52
CA ASN A 146 23.02 -15.50 5.77
C ASN A 146 23.15 -14.77 4.43
N LEU A 147 23.03 -15.48 3.35
CA LEU A 147 23.08 -14.96 1.98
C LEU A 147 21.68 -15.00 1.40
N LYS A 148 21.20 -13.87 0.86
CA LYS A 148 19.87 -13.76 0.25
C LYS A 148 19.97 -13.11 -1.12
N ALA A 149 19.21 -13.65 -2.05
CA ALA A 149 19.01 -13.07 -3.37
C ALA A 149 17.53 -13.03 -3.68
N SER A 150 17.07 -11.93 -4.27
CA SER A 150 15.68 -11.80 -4.70
C SER A 150 15.59 -11.10 -6.05
N TYR A 151 14.56 -11.49 -6.80
CA TYR A 151 14.20 -10.86 -8.06
C TYR A 151 12.70 -10.64 -8.12
N GLY A 152 12.28 -9.50 -8.63
CA GLY A 152 10.87 -9.19 -8.70
C GLY A 152 10.55 -8.09 -9.71
N TYR A 153 9.26 -8.01 -10.02
CA TYR A 153 8.65 -6.99 -10.85
C TYR A 153 7.58 -6.27 -10.05
N THR A 154 7.60 -4.96 -10.12
CA THR A 154 6.52 -4.13 -9.58
C THR A 154 6.03 -3.16 -10.64
N ALA A 155 4.72 -3.16 -10.89
CA ALA A 155 4.10 -2.15 -11.73
C ALA A 155 3.91 -0.89 -10.88
N ASN A 156 4.52 0.20 -11.29
CA ASN A 156 4.31 1.51 -10.66
C ASN A 156 3.39 2.35 -11.55
N LEU A 157 2.56 3.19 -10.95
CA LEU A 157 1.70 4.15 -11.67
C LEU A 157 2.50 5.14 -12.53
N ASN A 158 3.80 5.30 -12.27
CA ASN A 158 4.72 6.18 -12.99
C ASN A 158 5.67 5.45 -13.95
N GLY A 159 5.44 4.18 -14.24
CA GLY A 159 6.29 3.39 -15.14
C GLY A 159 6.74 2.06 -14.52
N VAL A 160 7.20 1.17 -15.37
CA VAL A 160 7.71 -0.14 -15.01
C VAL A 160 9.12 0.01 -14.43
N SER A 161 9.32 -0.30 -13.17
CA SER A 161 10.66 -0.43 -12.60
C SER A 161 10.94 -1.90 -12.28
N VAL A 162 12.02 -2.40 -12.85
CA VAL A 162 12.59 -3.71 -12.49
C VAL A 162 13.60 -3.44 -11.37
N SER A 163 13.31 -3.90 -10.16
CA SER A 163 14.27 -3.81 -9.07
C SER A 163 14.92 -5.19 -8.88
N SER A 164 16.19 -5.29 -9.20
CA SER A 164 17.02 -6.42 -8.78
C SER A 164 17.72 -6.03 -7.47
N THR A 165 17.50 -6.78 -6.41
CA THR A 165 18.18 -6.53 -5.15
C THR A 165 19.44 -7.39 -5.10
N VAL A 166 20.57 -6.75 -5.03
CA VAL A 166 21.87 -7.39 -4.83
C VAL A 166 21.92 -8.02 -3.43
N ALA A 167 22.61 -9.14 -3.31
CA ALA A 167 22.78 -9.87 -2.05
C ALA A 167 23.22 -8.93 -0.91
N THR A 168 22.48 -8.97 0.21
CA THR A 168 22.83 -8.20 1.40
C THR A 168 23.53 -9.13 2.38
N PHE A 169 24.75 -8.77 2.74
CA PHE A 169 25.52 -9.45 3.79
C PHE A 169 25.21 -8.77 5.13
N ALA A 170 24.65 -9.51 6.07
CA ALA A 170 24.53 -9.07 7.44
C ALA A 170 25.47 -9.91 8.32
N TYR A 171 26.43 -9.28 8.96
CA TYR A 171 27.22 -9.85 10.04
C TYR A 171 26.89 -9.05 11.31
N SER A 172 26.73 -9.73 12.38
CA SER A 172 26.56 -9.16 13.72
C SER A 172 27.72 -9.56 14.61
#